data_666e36e926516d2229278dcf84f71abe
#
_entry.id   666e36e926516d2229278dcf84f71abe
#
_cell.length_a   1.000
_cell.length_b   1.000
_cell.length_c   1.000
_cell.angle_alpha   90.00
_cell.angle_beta   90.00
_cell.angle_gamma   90.00
#
_symmetry.space_group_name_H-M   'P 1'
#
loop_
_entity.id
_entity.type
_entity.pdbx_description
1 polymer ?
#
loop_
_entity_poly.entity_id
_entity_poly.type
_entity_poly.pdbx_seq_one_letter_code
_entity_poly.pdbx_strand_id
1 'polypeptide(L)'
;MSKWILMPDSFKGTMSSLEICQLMREALLRHVPDAEVVSIPVADGGEGSVEAFLAAMGGHRVEVPCTGPDFRKISGFYGLLADGYTAVIEMAAAAGLPLMEGRLCAEGATTYGVGELILAAIRDGARRIILGLGGSATNYGGCGCAAALGVRFLDGTGAEYVPVGGTLDRLCRIDMSHRSPLLNGVEIVTMCDVDNPLCGPNGASAVFGPQKGADPDMVTRLDRNLRHLSEVIRQDLGREIADLPGAGAAGGMGAGVMAFLGSRLQMGIETVLDTVGFDALLPGATAVLTGEGRIDCQSLRGKVVIGIAHRARQTRIPVVAVVGDVAPGAEDAYQEGVTAIVSTNRRAVPWEVARQSARADLCAALEDLFRLYNAFRSAR
;
A
#
# COMPACT_ATOMS: atom_id res chain seq x y z
N MET A 1 10.09 -9.21 32.28
CA MET A 1 10.27 -9.48 30.85
C MET A 1 10.15 -8.16 30.11
N SER A 2 11.03 -7.85 29.17
CA SER A 2 10.91 -6.66 28.33
C SER A 2 10.11 -7.03 27.07
N LYS A 3 9.13 -6.19 26.67
CA LYS A 3 8.32 -6.39 25.46
C LYS A 3 8.79 -5.41 24.40
N TRP A 4 9.04 -5.90 23.20
CA TRP A 4 9.51 -5.10 22.07
C TRP A 4 8.59 -5.27 20.86
N ILE A 5 8.26 -4.18 20.21
CA ILE A 5 7.46 -4.17 18.99
C ILE A 5 8.37 -3.78 17.84
N LEU A 6 8.46 -4.63 16.81
CA LEU A 6 9.28 -4.41 15.62
C LEU A 6 8.35 -4.18 14.44
N MET A 7 8.38 -2.98 13.86
CA MET A 7 7.50 -2.56 12.76
C MET A 7 8.27 -1.80 11.66
N PRO A 8 9.25 -2.42 11.00
CA PRO A 8 9.97 -1.78 9.91
C PRO A 8 9.18 -1.81 8.60
N ASP A 9 9.35 -0.77 7.78
CA ASP A 9 9.06 -0.80 6.35
C ASP A 9 10.21 -1.45 5.58
N SER A 10 10.00 -1.73 4.32
CA SER A 10 11.02 -2.19 3.39
C SER A 10 12.10 -1.12 3.14
N PHE A 11 13.36 -1.55 3.01
CA PHE A 11 14.41 -0.71 2.46
C PHE A 11 14.44 -0.90 0.95
N LYS A 12 13.66 -0.07 0.24
CA LYS A 12 13.41 -0.22 -1.20
C LYS A 12 14.69 -0.46 -2.00
N GLY A 13 14.71 -1.53 -2.77
CA GLY A 13 15.86 -1.94 -3.58
C GLY A 13 16.96 -2.69 -2.83
N THR A 14 16.78 -3.01 -1.53
CA THR A 14 17.78 -3.77 -0.73
C THR A 14 17.18 -4.90 0.10
N MET A 15 16.16 -4.63 0.94
CA MET A 15 15.60 -5.64 1.86
C MET A 15 14.08 -5.46 2.01
N SER A 16 13.35 -6.55 2.12
CA SER A 16 11.92 -6.54 2.44
C SER A 16 11.68 -6.20 3.91
N SER A 17 10.49 -5.71 4.25
CA SER A 17 10.09 -5.45 5.64
C SER A 17 10.14 -6.72 6.49
N LEU A 18 9.78 -7.87 5.91
CA LEU A 18 9.84 -9.17 6.58
C LEU A 18 11.29 -9.54 6.95
N GLU A 19 12.23 -9.39 6.01
CA GLU A 19 13.65 -9.66 6.25
C GLU A 19 14.21 -8.73 7.33
N ILE A 20 13.92 -7.43 7.28
CA ILE A 20 14.37 -6.46 8.28
C ILE A 20 13.81 -6.81 9.65
N CYS A 21 12.52 -7.17 9.73
CA CYS A 21 11.86 -7.58 10.96
C CYS A 21 12.55 -8.81 11.58
N GLN A 22 12.93 -9.79 10.77
CA GLN A 22 13.67 -10.96 11.20
C GLN A 22 15.07 -10.60 11.72
N LEU A 23 15.82 -9.76 11.03
CA LEU A 23 17.15 -9.31 11.45
C LEU A 23 17.09 -8.52 12.76
N MET A 24 16.09 -7.64 12.92
CA MET A 24 15.83 -6.92 14.17
C MET A 24 15.56 -7.89 15.31
N ARG A 25 14.69 -8.89 15.09
CA ARG A 25 14.36 -9.92 16.08
C ARG A 25 15.59 -10.72 16.50
N GLU A 26 16.38 -11.20 15.55
CA GLU A 26 17.60 -11.97 15.81
C GLU A 26 18.62 -11.16 16.61
N ALA A 27 18.86 -9.91 16.23
CA ALA A 27 19.77 -9.01 16.95
C ALA A 27 19.28 -8.75 18.38
N LEU A 28 17.99 -8.44 18.55
CA LEU A 28 17.40 -8.23 19.87
C LEU A 28 17.57 -9.44 20.79
N LEU A 29 17.22 -10.65 20.32
CA LEU A 29 17.26 -11.87 21.13
C LEU A 29 18.69 -12.32 21.47
N ARG A 30 19.71 -11.96 20.68
CA ARG A 30 21.11 -12.17 21.08
C ARG A 30 21.50 -11.34 22.30
N HIS A 31 20.95 -10.13 22.43
CA HIS A 31 21.28 -9.20 23.52
C HIS A 31 20.29 -9.26 24.70
N VAL A 32 19.05 -9.62 24.42
CA VAL A 32 17.96 -9.71 25.41
C VAL A 32 17.20 -11.02 25.18
N PRO A 33 17.77 -12.18 25.58
CA PRO A 33 17.19 -13.50 25.29
C PRO A 33 15.75 -13.70 25.79
N ASP A 34 15.42 -13.06 26.91
CA ASP A 34 14.10 -13.19 27.58
C ASP A 34 13.08 -12.14 27.07
N ALA A 35 13.36 -11.42 25.98
CA ALA A 35 12.43 -10.44 25.45
C ALA A 35 11.21 -11.10 24.82
N GLU A 36 10.03 -10.58 25.12
CA GLU A 36 8.83 -10.79 24.33
C GLU A 36 8.93 -9.92 23.06
N VAL A 37 8.82 -10.52 21.89
CA VAL A 37 9.00 -9.82 20.63
C VAL A 37 7.75 -9.94 19.76
N VAL A 38 7.11 -8.82 19.50
CA VAL A 38 6.01 -8.69 18.53
C VAL A 38 6.57 -8.16 17.22
N SER A 39 6.54 -8.97 16.17
CA SER A 39 7.09 -8.65 14.86
C SER A 39 5.96 -8.37 13.87
N ILE A 40 5.92 -7.17 13.33
CA ILE A 40 4.87 -6.70 12.41
C ILE A 40 5.55 -6.03 11.21
N PRO A 41 5.91 -6.79 10.17
CA PRO A 41 6.42 -6.20 8.94
C PRO A 41 5.35 -5.29 8.35
N VAL A 42 5.75 -4.07 7.94
CA VAL A 42 4.83 -3.07 7.40
C VAL A 42 4.90 -3.09 5.88
N ALA A 43 3.79 -2.76 5.23
CA ALA A 43 3.69 -2.58 3.80
C ALA A 43 2.83 -1.35 3.46
N ASP A 44 3.16 -0.70 2.35
CA ASP A 44 2.54 0.54 1.88
C ASP A 44 1.37 0.33 0.90
N GLY A 45 0.85 -0.90 0.81
CA GLY A 45 -0.21 -1.26 -0.14
C GLY A 45 0.31 -1.62 -1.54
N GLY A 46 1.64 -1.73 -1.68
CA GLY A 46 2.30 -2.24 -2.88
C GLY A 46 2.56 -3.75 -2.81
N GLU A 47 3.49 -4.21 -3.65
CA GLU A 47 3.96 -5.59 -3.68
C GLU A 47 4.53 -6.02 -2.32
N GLY A 48 4.15 -7.23 -1.87
CA GLY A 48 4.53 -7.79 -0.57
C GLY A 48 3.60 -7.44 0.59
N SER A 49 2.51 -6.70 0.35
CA SER A 49 1.54 -6.36 1.39
C SER A 49 0.82 -7.61 1.91
N VAL A 50 0.44 -8.54 1.04
CA VAL A 50 -0.21 -9.80 1.44
C VAL A 50 0.70 -10.58 2.38
N GLU A 51 1.96 -10.77 2.01
CA GLU A 51 2.95 -11.48 2.81
C GLU A 51 3.20 -10.80 4.16
N ALA A 52 3.25 -9.47 4.19
CA ALA A 52 3.44 -8.70 5.42
C ALA A 52 2.26 -8.88 6.38
N PHE A 53 1.01 -8.77 5.90
CA PHE A 53 -0.17 -9.00 6.73
C PHE A 53 -0.28 -10.45 7.21
N LEU A 54 0.00 -11.43 6.34
CA LEU A 54 0.00 -12.85 6.72
C LEU A 54 1.07 -13.18 7.77
N ALA A 55 2.26 -12.55 7.67
CA ALA A 55 3.32 -12.72 8.67
C ALA A 55 2.94 -12.09 10.03
N ALA A 56 2.22 -10.95 10.03
CA ALA A 56 1.80 -10.26 11.24
C ALA A 56 0.59 -10.91 11.91
N MET A 57 -0.40 -11.35 11.13
CA MET A 57 -1.72 -11.75 11.61
C MET A 57 -2.00 -13.25 11.47
N GLY A 58 -1.12 -13.99 10.80
CA GLY A 58 -1.40 -15.36 10.39
C GLY A 58 -2.44 -15.44 9.27
N GLY A 59 -2.77 -16.65 8.87
CA GLY A 59 -3.68 -16.89 7.75
C GLY A 59 -2.99 -17.63 6.61
N HIS A 60 -3.51 -17.51 5.41
CA HIS A 60 -2.94 -18.20 4.24
C HIS A 60 -3.19 -17.41 2.95
N ARG A 61 -2.33 -17.63 1.98
CA ARG A 61 -2.45 -17.12 0.62
C ARG A 61 -3.37 -18.02 -0.20
N VAL A 62 -4.26 -17.42 -0.98
CA VAL A 62 -5.20 -18.10 -1.88
C VAL A 62 -4.88 -17.69 -3.32
N GLU A 63 -4.61 -18.68 -4.17
CA GLU A 63 -4.41 -18.48 -5.60
C GLU A 63 -5.75 -18.55 -6.34
N VAL A 64 -5.99 -17.61 -7.26
CA VAL A 64 -7.27 -17.52 -7.99
C VAL A 64 -7.01 -17.30 -9.48
N PRO A 65 -7.59 -18.11 -10.37
CA PRO A 65 -7.61 -17.81 -11.80
C PRO A 65 -8.37 -16.51 -12.04
N CYS A 66 -7.71 -15.51 -12.64
CA CYS A 66 -8.31 -14.21 -12.90
C CYS A 66 -7.83 -13.62 -14.24
N THR A 67 -8.39 -12.49 -14.61
CA THR A 67 -8.02 -11.75 -15.81
C THR A 67 -6.83 -10.83 -15.52
N GLY A 68 -5.74 -10.99 -16.25
CA GLY A 68 -4.57 -10.14 -16.20
C GLY A 68 -4.79 -8.76 -16.83
N PRO A 69 -3.79 -7.86 -16.70
CA PRO A 69 -3.92 -6.48 -17.19
C PRO A 69 -4.05 -6.39 -18.71
N ASP A 70 -3.65 -7.39 -19.45
CA ASP A 70 -3.77 -7.51 -20.92
C ASP A 70 -4.89 -8.46 -21.36
N PHE A 71 -5.89 -8.67 -20.50
CA PHE A 71 -7.04 -9.57 -20.69
C PHE A 71 -6.72 -11.07 -20.80
N ARG A 72 -5.46 -11.48 -20.68
CA ARG A 72 -5.12 -12.91 -20.63
C ARG A 72 -5.46 -13.49 -19.25
N LYS A 73 -5.75 -14.78 -19.22
CA LYS A 73 -5.94 -15.49 -17.95
C LYS A 73 -4.59 -15.71 -17.25
N ILE A 74 -4.58 -15.38 -15.96
CA ILE A 74 -3.41 -15.53 -15.08
C ILE A 74 -3.85 -16.18 -13.77
N SER A 75 -2.89 -16.57 -12.93
CA SER A 75 -3.13 -16.85 -11.53
C SER A 75 -2.82 -15.59 -10.74
N GLY A 76 -3.86 -14.95 -10.18
CA GLY A 76 -3.72 -13.90 -9.18
C GLY A 76 -3.81 -14.49 -7.78
N PHE A 77 -3.74 -13.64 -6.75
CA PHE A 77 -3.80 -14.11 -5.36
C PHE A 77 -4.32 -13.03 -4.40
N TYR A 78 -4.75 -13.48 -3.22
CA TYR A 78 -5.00 -12.65 -2.05
C TYR A 78 -4.60 -13.39 -0.76
N GLY A 79 -4.49 -12.67 0.35
CA GLY A 79 -4.31 -13.25 1.68
C GLY A 79 -5.63 -13.29 2.43
N LEU A 80 -6.02 -14.42 2.99
CA LEU A 80 -7.10 -14.52 3.97
C LEU A 80 -6.46 -14.60 5.36
N LEU A 81 -6.73 -13.61 6.22
CA LEU A 81 -6.13 -13.53 7.54
C LEU A 81 -6.72 -14.58 8.48
N ALA A 82 -6.01 -14.85 9.59
CA ALA A 82 -6.39 -15.88 10.55
C ALA A 82 -7.74 -15.60 11.27
N ASP A 83 -8.24 -14.35 11.22
CA ASP A 83 -9.58 -14.02 11.73
C ASP A 83 -10.71 -14.63 10.88
N GLY A 84 -10.40 -15.14 9.68
CA GLY A 84 -11.31 -15.80 8.76
C GLY A 84 -12.29 -14.87 8.04
N TYR A 85 -12.22 -13.54 8.24
CA TYR A 85 -13.13 -12.58 7.60
C TYR A 85 -12.42 -11.38 6.95
N THR A 86 -11.13 -11.15 7.20
CA THR A 86 -10.36 -10.09 6.55
C THR A 86 -9.53 -10.66 5.40
N ALA A 87 -9.70 -10.12 4.21
CA ALA A 87 -8.84 -10.42 3.07
C ALA A 87 -7.99 -9.21 2.68
N VAL A 88 -6.73 -9.46 2.34
CA VAL A 88 -5.78 -8.48 1.82
C VAL A 88 -5.55 -8.76 0.35
N ILE A 89 -5.77 -7.77 -0.50
CA ILE A 89 -5.64 -7.86 -1.95
C ILE A 89 -4.65 -6.80 -2.42
N GLU A 90 -3.60 -7.21 -3.10
CA GLU A 90 -2.76 -6.32 -3.90
C GLU A 90 -3.37 -6.20 -5.30
N MET A 91 -3.70 -4.98 -5.74
CA MET A 91 -4.16 -4.85 -7.12
C MET A 91 -3.10 -5.30 -8.13
N ALA A 92 -1.82 -5.20 -7.77
CA ALA A 92 -0.71 -5.65 -8.60
C ALA A 92 -0.74 -7.17 -8.88
N ALA A 93 -1.39 -7.97 -8.03
CA ALA A 93 -1.55 -9.41 -8.25
C ALA A 93 -2.39 -9.76 -9.48
N ALA A 94 -3.23 -8.81 -9.97
CA ALA A 94 -4.06 -8.99 -11.16
C ALA A 94 -3.92 -7.86 -12.19
N ALA A 95 -3.37 -6.69 -11.81
CA ALA A 95 -3.28 -5.51 -12.68
C ALA A 95 -1.93 -4.77 -12.53
N GLY A 96 -0.87 -5.50 -12.16
CA GLY A 96 0.46 -4.96 -11.89
C GLY A 96 1.31 -4.71 -13.12
N LEU A 97 2.25 -3.75 -13.00
CA LEU A 97 3.27 -3.47 -14.02
C LEU A 97 4.13 -4.69 -14.38
N PRO A 98 4.59 -5.52 -13.42
CA PRO A 98 5.39 -6.71 -13.74
C PRO A 98 4.65 -7.71 -14.66
N LEU A 99 3.32 -7.79 -14.58
CA LEU A 99 2.51 -8.67 -15.43
C LEU A 99 2.47 -8.23 -16.90
N MET A 100 2.87 -6.99 -17.19
CA MET A 100 2.93 -6.45 -18.55
C MET A 100 4.24 -6.78 -19.29
N GLU A 101 5.31 -7.17 -18.58
CA GLU A 101 6.60 -7.68 -19.12
C GLU A 101 7.05 -7.05 -20.44
N GLY A 102 7.37 -5.75 -20.45
CA GLY A 102 7.83 -5.03 -21.63
C GLY A 102 6.75 -4.68 -22.66
N ARG A 103 5.47 -5.00 -22.39
CA ARG A 103 4.29 -4.67 -23.21
C ARG A 103 3.43 -3.60 -22.53
N LEU A 104 4.06 -2.58 -21.95
CA LEU A 104 3.35 -1.51 -21.26
C LEU A 104 2.32 -0.86 -22.19
N CYS A 105 1.08 -0.74 -21.73
CA CYS A 105 -0.03 -0.18 -22.49
C CYS A 105 -1.03 0.48 -21.55
N ALA A 106 -0.77 1.72 -21.14
CA ALA A 106 -1.63 2.48 -20.23
C ALA A 106 -3.08 2.63 -20.75
N GLU A 107 -3.27 2.69 -22.06
CA GLU A 107 -4.59 2.82 -22.70
C GLU A 107 -5.40 1.51 -22.71
N GLY A 108 -4.73 0.35 -22.78
CA GLY A 108 -5.38 -0.94 -22.98
C GLY A 108 -5.42 -1.82 -21.75
N ALA A 109 -4.68 -1.46 -20.69
CA ALA A 109 -4.59 -2.30 -19.49
C ALA A 109 -5.88 -2.26 -18.67
N THR A 110 -6.23 -3.44 -18.05
CA THR A 110 -7.47 -3.60 -17.28
C THR A 110 -7.24 -3.95 -15.81
N THR A 111 -8.18 -3.55 -14.94
CA THR A 111 -8.30 -3.94 -13.53
C THR A 111 -9.37 -5.01 -13.31
N TYR A 112 -9.88 -5.64 -14.39
CA TYR A 112 -10.99 -6.59 -14.29
C TYR A 112 -10.69 -7.72 -13.30
N GLY A 113 -9.48 -8.26 -13.33
CA GLY A 113 -9.03 -9.31 -12.42
C GLY A 113 -9.03 -8.90 -10.94
N VAL A 114 -8.84 -7.61 -10.64
CA VAL A 114 -8.94 -7.12 -9.25
C VAL A 114 -10.35 -7.32 -8.71
N GLY A 115 -11.38 -7.04 -9.52
CA GLY A 115 -12.77 -7.31 -9.16
C GLY A 115 -13.05 -8.81 -9.02
N GLU A 116 -12.45 -9.66 -9.88
CA GLU A 116 -12.53 -11.11 -9.73
C GLU A 116 -11.92 -11.60 -8.40
N LEU A 117 -10.76 -11.06 -7.99
CA LEU A 117 -10.14 -11.36 -6.69
C LEU A 117 -11.02 -10.93 -5.51
N ILE A 118 -11.63 -9.74 -5.57
CA ILE A 118 -12.57 -9.26 -4.54
C ILE A 118 -13.75 -10.23 -4.40
N LEU A 119 -14.35 -10.65 -5.51
CA LEU A 119 -15.47 -11.61 -5.47
C LEU A 119 -15.05 -12.99 -4.93
N ALA A 120 -13.86 -13.47 -5.27
CA ALA A 120 -13.32 -14.71 -4.76
C ALA A 120 -13.15 -14.64 -3.24
N ALA A 121 -12.49 -13.59 -2.73
CA ALA A 121 -12.30 -13.39 -1.30
C ALA A 121 -13.64 -13.33 -0.53
N ILE A 122 -14.65 -12.65 -1.08
CA ILE A 122 -15.98 -12.59 -0.45
C ILE A 122 -16.66 -13.97 -0.43
N ARG A 123 -16.53 -14.77 -1.49
CA ARG A 123 -17.05 -16.15 -1.55
C ARG A 123 -16.36 -17.05 -0.53
N ASP A 124 -15.08 -16.81 -0.25
CA ASP A 124 -14.30 -17.52 0.76
C ASP A 124 -14.55 -17.02 2.20
N GLY A 125 -15.52 -16.12 2.38
CA GLY A 125 -16.01 -15.67 3.68
C GLY A 125 -15.57 -14.27 4.10
N ALA A 126 -14.74 -13.59 3.32
CA ALA A 126 -14.31 -12.24 3.67
C ALA A 126 -15.49 -11.26 3.79
N ARG A 127 -15.44 -10.43 4.82
CA ARG A 127 -16.38 -9.33 5.09
C ARG A 127 -15.67 -7.99 5.23
N ARG A 128 -14.35 -8.02 5.29
CA ARG A 128 -13.49 -6.86 5.24
C ARG A 128 -12.41 -7.09 4.19
N ILE A 129 -12.29 -6.16 3.25
CA ILE A 129 -11.27 -6.19 2.19
C ILE A 129 -10.31 -5.04 2.42
N ILE A 130 -9.03 -5.34 2.53
CA ILE A 130 -7.94 -4.37 2.49
C ILE A 130 -7.36 -4.42 1.08
N LEU A 131 -7.52 -3.34 0.32
CA LEU A 131 -7.06 -3.26 -1.06
C LEU A 131 -5.85 -2.34 -1.18
N GLY A 132 -4.71 -2.88 -1.55
CA GLY A 132 -3.50 -2.11 -1.86
C GLY A 132 -3.46 -1.65 -3.31
N LEU A 133 -3.15 -0.37 -3.54
CA LEU A 133 -3.14 0.25 -4.88
C LEU A 133 -1.77 0.31 -5.55
N GLY A 134 -0.69 -0.10 -4.86
CA GLY A 134 0.67 -0.01 -5.39
C GLY A 134 0.91 -0.86 -6.65
N GLY A 135 1.89 -0.46 -7.46
CA GLY A 135 2.39 -1.26 -8.58
C GLY A 135 1.49 -1.37 -9.82
N SER A 136 0.46 -0.55 -9.97
CA SER A 136 -0.55 -0.65 -11.04
C SER A 136 -0.04 -0.38 -12.46
N ALA A 137 -0.53 -1.14 -13.46
CA ALA A 137 -0.27 -0.94 -14.89
C ALA A 137 -1.34 -0.07 -15.60
N THR A 138 -2.43 0.27 -14.93
CA THR A 138 -3.67 0.80 -15.52
C THR A 138 -3.84 2.31 -15.35
N ASN A 139 -4.66 2.95 -16.21
CA ASN A 139 -4.96 4.39 -16.13
C ASN A 139 -6.36 4.71 -16.68
N TYR A 140 -7.43 4.35 -15.94
CA TYR A 140 -8.81 4.54 -16.41
C TYR A 140 -9.88 4.44 -15.30
N GLY A 141 -9.53 4.85 -14.07
CA GLY A 141 -10.51 5.00 -13.00
C GLY A 141 -11.06 3.69 -12.43
N GLY A 142 -10.38 2.56 -12.60
CA GLY A 142 -10.82 1.28 -12.03
C GLY A 142 -12.09 0.69 -12.61
N CYS A 143 -12.56 1.15 -13.78
CA CYS A 143 -13.80 0.71 -14.41
C CYS A 143 -13.87 -0.81 -14.65
N GLY A 144 -12.75 -1.47 -14.96
CA GLY A 144 -12.72 -2.93 -15.13
C GLY A 144 -13.00 -3.67 -13.84
N CYS A 145 -12.43 -3.24 -12.73
CA CYS A 145 -12.74 -3.78 -11.41
C CYS A 145 -14.24 -3.64 -11.11
N ALA A 146 -14.80 -2.45 -11.34
CA ALA A 146 -16.21 -2.19 -11.17
C ALA A 146 -17.10 -3.06 -12.09
N ALA A 147 -16.69 -3.24 -13.36
CA ALA A 147 -17.39 -4.11 -14.31
C ALA A 147 -17.43 -5.58 -13.84
N ALA A 148 -16.30 -6.12 -13.37
CA ALA A 148 -16.24 -7.47 -12.80
C ALA A 148 -17.16 -7.64 -11.58
N LEU A 149 -17.41 -6.53 -10.88
CA LEU A 149 -18.32 -6.47 -9.71
C LEU A 149 -19.77 -6.17 -10.09
N GLY A 150 -20.10 -6.14 -11.39
CA GLY A 150 -21.46 -6.00 -11.90
C GLY A 150 -21.90 -4.56 -12.19
N VAL A 151 -21.01 -3.58 -12.13
CA VAL A 151 -21.30 -2.22 -12.62
C VAL A 151 -21.29 -2.24 -14.14
N ARG A 152 -22.35 -1.69 -14.77
CA ARG A 152 -22.47 -1.64 -16.23
C ARG A 152 -22.08 -0.27 -16.77
N PHE A 153 -21.26 -0.27 -17.81
CA PHE A 153 -20.82 0.92 -18.53
C PHE A 153 -21.43 0.89 -19.93
N LEU A 154 -22.18 1.91 -20.27
CA LEU A 154 -22.96 1.99 -21.50
C LEU A 154 -22.43 3.12 -22.39
N ASP A 155 -22.30 2.83 -23.69
CA ASP A 155 -21.94 3.83 -24.69
C ASP A 155 -23.17 4.63 -25.19
N GLY A 156 -22.97 5.57 -26.13
CA GLY A 156 -24.01 6.44 -26.67
C GLY A 156 -25.12 5.69 -27.43
N THR A 157 -24.95 4.42 -27.77
CA THR A 157 -25.98 3.56 -28.35
C THR A 157 -26.75 2.76 -27.31
N GLY A 158 -26.34 2.82 -26.04
CA GLY A 158 -26.84 1.99 -24.96
C GLY A 158 -26.23 0.58 -24.91
N ALA A 159 -25.21 0.30 -25.71
CA ALA A 159 -24.50 -0.97 -25.66
C ALA A 159 -23.55 -1.01 -24.44
N GLU A 160 -23.54 -2.16 -23.76
CA GLU A 160 -22.64 -2.43 -22.64
C GLU A 160 -21.25 -2.80 -23.14
N TYR A 161 -20.21 -2.27 -22.46
CA TYR A 161 -18.82 -2.64 -22.73
C TYR A 161 -17.97 -2.51 -21.46
N VAL A 162 -16.78 -3.11 -21.46
CA VAL A 162 -15.79 -2.92 -20.39
C VAL A 162 -14.82 -1.80 -20.84
N PRO A 163 -14.85 -0.62 -20.20
CA PRO A 163 -13.95 0.46 -20.58
C PRO A 163 -12.49 0.10 -20.32
N VAL A 164 -11.60 0.71 -21.10
CA VAL A 164 -10.16 0.83 -20.86
C VAL A 164 -9.76 2.30 -21.08
N GLY A 165 -8.53 2.67 -20.77
CA GLY A 165 -8.07 4.07 -20.88
C GLY A 165 -8.38 4.74 -22.20
N GLY A 166 -8.15 4.02 -23.31
CA GLY A 166 -8.39 4.50 -24.66
C GLY A 166 -9.86 4.55 -25.10
N THR A 167 -10.80 4.01 -24.33
CA THR A 167 -12.22 3.94 -24.72
C THR A 167 -13.18 4.63 -23.74
N LEU A 168 -12.66 5.32 -22.73
CA LEU A 168 -13.48 6.06 -21.75
C LEU A 168 -14.28 7.21 -22.39
N ASP A 169 -13.79 7.78 -23.48
CA ASP A 169 -14.50 8.83 -24.24
C ASP A 169 -15.83 8.37 -24.83
N ARG A 170 -16.06 7.05 -24.94
CA ARG A 170 -17.33 6.48 -25.40
C ARG A 170 -18.36 6.34 -24.30
N LEU A 171 -17.95 6.49 -23.01
CA LEU A 171 -18.84 6.30 -21.88
C LEU A 171 -19.92 7.37 -21.83
N CYS A 172 -21.17 6.94 -21.81
CA CYS A 172 -22.33 7.85 -21.72
C CYS A 172 -23.17 7.62 -20.45
N ARG A 173 -23.11 6.42 -19.88
CA ARG A 173 -23.92 6.09 -18.69
C ARG A 173 -23.26 5.00 -17.83
N ILE A 174 -23.42 5.13 -16.52
CA ILE A 174 -23.04 4.16 -15.50
C ILE A 174 -24.31 3.63 -14.81
N ASP A 175 -24.47 2.31 -14.83
CA ASP A 175 -25.62 1.65 -14.19
C ASP A 175 -25.13 0.71 -13.07
N MET A 176 -25.47 1.09 -11.82
CA MET A 176 -25.13 0.34 -10.59
C MET A 176 -26.14 -0.73 -10.21
N SER A 177 -27.27 -0.83 -10.94
CA SER A 177 -28.39 -1.71 -10.55
C SER A 177 -28.05 -3.21 -10.54
N HIS A 178 -26.98 -3.60 -11.28
CA HIS A 178 -26.49 -4.98 -11.38
C HIS A 178 -25.25 -5.23 -10.51
N ARG A 179 -24.85 -4.23 -9.68
CA ARG A 179 -23.74 -4.43 -8.75
C ARG A 179 -23.97 -5.65 -7.90
N SER A 180 -22.95 -6.51 -7.80
CA SER A 180 -23.05 -7.81 -7.11
C SER A 180 -23.61 -7.66 -5.68
N PRO A 181 -24.67 -8.39 -5.33
CA PRO A 181 -25.22 -8.38 -3.97
C PRO A 181 -24.24 -8.93 -2.93
N LEU A 182 -23.23 -9.69 -3.34
CA LEU A 182 -22.16 -10.18 -2.46
C LEU A 182 -21.39 -9.04 -1.78
N LEU A 183 -21.36 -7.84 -2.37
CA LEU A 183 -20.73 -6.66 -1.80
C LEU A 183 -21.53 -6.01 -0.65
N ASN A 184 -22.76 -6.46 -0.42
CA ASN A 184 -23.58 -5.88 0.64
C ASN A 184 -23.06 -6.31 2.02
N GLY A 185 -22.77 -5.32 2.86
CA GLY A 185 -22.21 -5.55 4.19
C GLY A 185 -20.72 -5.88 4.22
N VAL A 186 -20.01 -5.78 3.08
CA VAL A 186 -18.55 -5.90 3.01
C VAL A 186 -17.94 -4.52 3.19
N GLU A 187 -17.05 -4.38 4.17
CA GLU A 187 -16.20 -3.20 4.34
C GLU A 187 -15.03 -3.27 3.37
N ILE A 188 -14.78 -2.21 2.61
CA ILE A 188 -13.61 -2.09 1.75
C ILE A 188 -12.80 -0.88 2.19
N VAL A 189 -11.58 -1.12 2.62
CA VAL A 189 -10.58 -0.11 2.96
C VAL A 189 -9.48 -0.16 1.90
N THR A 190 -9.15 0.99 1.33
CA THR A 190 -8.13 1.05 0.29
C THR A 190 -6.90 1.78 0.81
N MET A 191 -5.76 1.09 0.80
CA MET A 191 -4.46 1.65 1.18
C MET A 191 -3.96 2.58 0.08
N CYS A 192 -3.75 3.86 0.42
CA CYS A 192 -3.32 4.89 -0.51
C CYS A 192 -2.45 5.92 0.19
N ASP A 193 -1.17 5.99 -0.16
CA ASP A 193 -0.17 6.91 0.42
C ASP A 193 0.13 8.12 -0.47
N VAL A 194 -0.68 8.34 -1.51
CA VAL A 194 -0.56 9.50 -2.41
C VAL A 194 -1.83 10.34 -2.34
N ASP A 195 -1.67 11.65 -2.50
CA ASP A 195 -2.75 12.64 -2.44
C ASP A 195 -3.13 13.22 -3.81
N ASN A 196 -2.55 12.69 -4.89
CA ASN A 196 -2.78 13.16 -6.24
C ASN A 196 -4.28 13.18 -6.61
N PRO A 197 -4.81 14.27 -7.19
CA PRO A 197 -6.17 14.32 -7.73
C PRO A 197 -6.28 13.43 -8.97
N LEU A 198 -7.50 13.21 -9.44
CA LEU A 198 -7.73 12.35 -10.60
C LEU A 198 -7.10 12.90 -11.88
N CYS A 199 -7.25 14.19 -12.14
CA CYS A 199 -6.90 14.86 -13.39
C CYS A 199 -5.99 16.08 -13.18
N GLY A 200 -5.44 16.58 -14.29
CA GLY A 200 -4.61 17.79 -14.33
C GLY A 200 -3.12 17.52 -14.17
N PRO A 201 -2.29 18.56 -13.98
CA PRO A 201 -0.83 18.44 -14.01
C PRO A 201 -0.27 17.54 -12.88
N ASN A 202 -0.99 17.43 -11.77
CA ASN A 202 -0.67 16.56 -10.65
C ASN A 202 -1.56 15.30 -10.62
N GLY A 203 -2.34 15.06 -11.68
CA GLY A 203 -3.29 13.95 -11.77
C GLY A 203 -2.66 12.61 -12.15
N ALA A 204 -3.51 11.59 -12.19
CA ALA A 204 -3.13 10.21 -12.46
C ALA A 204 -2.30 10.03 -13.73
N SER A 205 -2.75 10.59 -14.85
CA SER A 205 -2.12 10.42 -16.14
C SER A 205 -0.80 11.16 -16.25
N ALA A 206 -0.75 12.42 -15.76
CA ALA A 206 0.44 13.26 -15.85
C ALA A 206 1.60 12.71 -14.98
N VAL A 207 1.29 12.26 -13.76
CA VAL A 207 2.33 11.83 -12.80
C VAL A 207 2.71 10.37 -13.02
N PHE A 208 1.74 9.48 -13.25
CA PHE A 208 1.99 8.04 -13.26
C PHE A 208 1.85 7.38 -14.64
N GLY A 209 1.35 8.10 -15.65
CA GLY A 209 1.19 7.58 -17.01
C GLY A 209 2.50 7.19 -17.69
N PRO A 210 3.57 8.00 -17.63
CA PRO A 210 4.84 7.72 -18.31
C PRO A 210 5.45 6.37 -17.92
N GLN A 211 5.48 6.01 -16.64
CA GLN A 211 5.99 4.72 -16.18
C GLN A 211 5.16 3.51 -16.65
N LYS A 212 3.92 3.74 -17.11
CA LYS A 212 3.00 2.75 -17.64
C LYS A 212 3.03 2.69 -19.17
N GLY A 213 3.99 3.40 -19.80
CA GLY A 213 4.19 3.42 -21.23
C GLY A 213 3.41 4.50 -21.98
N ALA A 214 2.85 5.50 -21.27
CA ALA A 214 2.18 6.62 -21.92
C ALA A 214 3.20 7.65 -22.42
N ASP A 215 3.15 7.97 -23.72
CA ASP A 215 3.81 9.14 -24.30
C ASP A 215 3.03 10.45 -23.98
N PRO A 216 3.57 11.64 -24.26
CA PRO A 216 2.92 12.90 -23.91
C PRO A 216 1.51 13.09 -24.52
N ASP A 217 1.29 12.61 -25.76
CA ASP A 217 -0.01 12.70 -26.42
C ASP A 217 -1.02 11.74 -25.75
N MET A 218 -0.58 10.55 -25.40
CA MET A 218 -1.38 9.58 -24.63
C MET A 218 -1.70 10.11 -23.24
N VAL A 219 -0.75 10.72 -22.52
CA VAL A 219 -1.01 11.37 -21.22
C VAL A 219 -2.14 12.39 -21.32
N THR A 220 -2.09 13.27 -22.33
CA THR A 220 -3.12 14.29 -22.58
C THR A 220 -4.48 13.66 -22.85
N ARG A 221 -4.52 12.60 -23.67
CA ARG A 221 -5.74 11.88 -24.01
C ARG A 221 -6.33 11.15 -22.81
N LEU A 222 -5.50 10.46 -22.03
CA LEU A 222 -5.91 9.75 -20.81
C LEU A 222 -6.42 10.70 -19.71
N ASP A 223 -5.79 11.87 -19.54
CA ASP A 223 -6.27 12.89 -18.58
C ASP A 223 -7.67 13.40 -18.96
N ARG A 224 -7.88 13.71 -20.24
CA ARG A 224 -9.20 14.09 -20.75
C ARG A 224 -10.24 12.98 -20.53
N ASN A 225 -9.88 11.73 -20.77
CA ASN A 225 -10.75 10.58 -20.60
C ASN A 225 -11.11 10.34 -19.13
N LEU A 226 -10.17 10.52 -18.20
CA LEU A 226 -10.46 10.47 -16.75
C LEU A 226 -11.38 11.62 -16.31
N ARG A 227 -11.20 12.82 -16.86
CA ARG A 227 -12.09 13.96 -16.61
C ARG A 227 -13.52 13.65 -17.07
N HIS A 228 -13.67 13.11 -18.28
CA HIS A 228 -14.96 12.66 -18.80
C HIS A 228 -15.60 11.60 -17.88
N LEU A 229 -14.84 10.60 -17.44
CA LEU A 229 -15.33 9.61 -16.47
C LEU A 229 -15.85 10.29 -15.19
N SER A 230 -15.13 11.27 -14.65
CA SER A 230 -15.57 11.97 -13.44
C SER A 230 -16.86 12.74 -13.62
N GLU A 231 -17.08 13.31 -14.81
CA GLU A 231 -18.31 14.00 -15.17
C GLU A 231 -19.51 13.03 -15.22
N VAL A 232 -19.34 11.86 -15.84
CA VAL A 232 -20.37 10.81 -15.88
C VAL A 232 -20.65 10.25 -14.47
N ILE A 233 -19.62 10.03 -13.64
CA ILE A 233 -19.80 9.63 -12.24
C ILE A 233 -20.62 10.67 -11.47
N ARG A 234 -20.35 11.96 -11.66
CA ARG A 234 -21.11 13.04 -11.03
C ARG A 234 -22.56 13.06 -11.49
N GLN A 235 -22.81 12.88 -12.79
CA GLN A 235 -24.16 12.88 -13.36
C GLN A 235 -25.00 11.69 -12.89
N ASP A 236 -24.46 10.48 -12.96
CA ASP A 236 -25.23 9.26 -12.73
C ASP A 236 -25.24 8.81 -11.26
N LEU A 237 -24.16 9.10 -10.52
CA LEU A 237 -23.98 8.63 -9.13
C LEU A 237 -24.04 9.77 -8.11
N GLY A 238 -24.05 11.04 -8.55
CA GLY A 238 -24.07 12.21 -7.65
C GLY A 238 -22.80 12.35 -6.81
N ARG A 239 -21.66 11.81 -7.28
CA ARG A 239 -20.40 11.78 -6.52
C ARG A 239 -19.37 12.70 -7.15
N GLU A 240 -18.81 13.60 -6.36
CA GLU A 240 -17.72 14.49 -6.75
C GLU A 240 -16.40 13.88 -6.24
N ILE A 241 -15.61 13.28 -7.16
CA ILE A 241 -14.42 12.51 -6.79
C ILE A 241 -13.12 13.04 -7.42
N ALA A 242 -13.21 13.94 -8.40
CA ALA A 242 -12.06 14.33 -9.20
C ALA A 242 -10.93 14.99 -8.39
N ASP A 243 -11.29 15.85 -7.44
CA ASP A 243 -10.36 16.65 -6.64
C ASP A 243 -10.06 16.05 -5.26
N LEU A 244 -10.64 14.86 -4.97
CA LEU A 244 -10.39 14.21 -3.69
C LEU A 244 -8.93 13.73 -3.62
N PRO A 245 -8.25 13.90 -2.47
CA PRO A 245 -6.90 13.36 -2.27
C PRO A 245 -6.89 11.85 -2.51
N GLY A 246 -5.92 11.39 -3.30
CA GLY A 246 -5.77 9.98 -3.66
C GLY A 246 -6.66 9.50 -4.81
N ALA A 247 -7.55 10.34 -5.35
CA ALA A 247 -8.39 9.96 -6.50
C ALA A 247 -7.58 9.50 -7.71
N GLY A 248 -6.39 10.10 -7.92
CA GLY A 248 -5.47 9.75 -8.99
C GLY A 248 -4.62 8.50 -8.76
N ALA A 249 -4.63 7.96 -7.53
CA ALA A 249 -3.85 6.78 -7.21
C ALA A 249 -4.15 5.63 -8.17
N ALA A 250 -3.10 4.90 -8.57
CA ALA A 250 -3.21 3.73 -9.44
C ALA A 250 -3.97 3.99 -10.76
N GLY A 251 -3.73 5.16 -11.37
CA GLY A 251 -4.38 5.52 -12.63
C GLY A 251 -5.88 5.80 -12.49
N GLY A 252 -6.27 6.37 -11.37
CA GLY A 252 -7.66 6.70 -11.02
C GLY A 252 -8.41 5.56 -10.33
N MET A 253 -7.76 4.44 -9.99
CA MET A 253 -8.40 3.38 -9.20
C MET A 253 -8.89 3.91 -7.86
N GLY A 254 -8.17 4.88 -7.23
CA GLY A 254 -8.61 5.57 -6.03
C GLY A 254 -9.99 6.22 -6.19
N ALA A 255 -10.21 6.94 -7.30
CA ALA A 255 -11.54 7.48 -7.63
C ALA A 255 -12.59 6.37 -7.83
N GLY A 256 -12.22 5.29 -8.56
CA GLY A 256 -13.13 4.18 -8.82
C GLY A 256 -13.60 3.45 -7.56
N VAL A 257 -12.70 3.14 -6.63
CA VAL A 257 -13.08 2.45 -5.39
C VAL A 257 -14.00 3.33 -4.51
N MET A 258 -13.75 4.65 -4.50
CA MET A 258 -14.66 5.58 -3.82
C MET A 258 -16.02 5.63 -4.53
N ALA A 259 -16.03 5.75 -5.88
CA ALA A 259 -17.25 5.93 -6.65
C ALA A 259 -18.11 4.66 -6.73
N PHE A 260 -17.54 3.50 -6.96
CA PHE A 260 -18.28 2.26 -7.25
C PHE A 260 -18.41 1.34 -6.05
N LEU A 261 -17.44 1.35 -5.15
CA LEU A 261 -17.39 0.41 -4.03
C LEU A 261 -17.72 1.08 -2.68
N GLY A 262 -17.74 2.41 -2.62
CA GLY A 262 -17.92 3.14 -1.37
C GLY A 262 -16.74 2.94 -0.40
N SER A 263 -15.57 2.59 -0.93
CA SER A 263 -14.36 2.43 -0.14
C SER A 263 -13.87 3.76 0.40
N ARG A 264 -13.31 3.76 1.60
CA ARG A 264 -12.52 4.88 2.11
C ARG A 264 -11.05 4.68 1.74
N LEU A 265 -10.39 5.76 1.34
CA LEU A 265 -8.95 5.78 1.21
C LEU A 265 -8.33 6.02 2.59
N GLN A 266 -7.30 5.26 2.93
CA GLN A 266 -6.61 5.38 4.20
C GLN A 266 -5.11 5.17 3.97
N MET A 267 -4.29 5.90 4.72
CA MET A 267 -2.84 5.69 4.70
C MET A 267 -2.51 4.23 4.98
N GLY A 268 -1.52 3.69 4.27
CA GLY A 268 -1.11 2.30 4.42
C GLY A 268 -0.77 1.96 5.87
N ILE A 269 0.03 2.81 6.52
CA ILE A 269 0.42 2.61 7.92
C ILE A 269 -0.78 2.60 8.86
N GLU A 270 -1.74 3.50 8.71
CA GLU A 270 -2.93 3.52 9.57
C GLU A 270 -3.77 2.25 9.40
N THR A 271 -3.87 1.74 8.16
CA THR A 271 -4.55 0.47 7.89
C THR A 271 -3.86 -0.70 8.58
N VAL A 272 -2.52 -0.74 8.57
CA VAL A 272 -1.74 -1.76 9.28
C VAL A 272 -1.96 -1.65 10.77
N LEU A 273 -1.78 -0.44 11.36
CA LEU A 273 -1.92 -0.19 12.81
C LEU A 273 -3.31 -0.59 13.33
N ASP A 274 -4.38 -0.22 12.60
CA ASP A 274 -5.75 -0.60 12.94
C ASP A 274 -5.98 -2.11 12.84
N THR A 275 -5.43 -2.75 11.80
CA THR A 275 -5.67 -4.17 11.56
C THR A 275 -4.95 -5.06 12.60
N VAL A 276 -3.71 -4.70 12.99
CA VAL A 276 -2.96 -5.44 14.00
C VAL A 276 -3.37 -5.08 15.44
N GLY A 277 -4.24 -4.09 15.63
CA GLY A 277 -4.64 -3.61 16.96
C GLY A 277 -3.48 -2.98 17.74
N PHE A 278 -2.66 -2.17 17.06
CA PHE A 278 -1.41 -1.63 17.57
C PHE A 278 -1.54 -0.96 18.96
N ASP A 279 -2.61 -0.20 19.18
CA ASP A 279 -2.83 0.49 20.46
C ASP A 279 -2.92 -0.49 21.65
N ALA A 280 -3.48 -1.68 21.41
CA ALA A 280 -3.56 -2.73 22.42
C ALA A 280 -2.20 -3.42 22.67
N LEU A 281 -1.27 -3.32 21.72
CA LEU A 281 0.09 -3.87 21.86
C LEU A 281 1.03 -2.95 22.65
N LEU A 282 0.77 -1.64 22.69
CA LEU A 282 1.65 -0.65 23.33
C LEU A 282 1.80 -0.83 24.84
N PRO A 283 0.74 -1.13 25.64
CA PRO A 283 0.89 -1.26 27.08
C PRO A 283 1.97 -2.28 27.48
N GLY A 284 2.91 -1.82 28.32
CA GLY A 284 4.04 -2.63 28.80
C GLY A 284 5.18 -2.82 27.79
N ALA A 285 5.10 -2.24 26.60
CA ALA A 285 6.22 -2.27 25.68
C ALA A 285 7.41 -1.44 26.18
N THR A 286 8.61 -1.97 25.99
CA THR A 286 9.87 -1.31 26.31
C THR A 286 10.20 -0.24 25.27
N ALA A 287 10.01 -0.57 24.01
CA ALA A 287 10.17 0.32 22.87
C ALA A 287 9.49 -0.25 21.63
N VAL A 288 9.24 0.62 20.65
CA VAL A 288 8.92 0.26 19.28
C VAL A 288 10.16 0.54 18.41
N LEU A 289 10.62 -0.46 17.67
CA LEU A 289 11.61 -0.29 16.61
C LEU A 289 10.88 -0.27 15.28
N THR A 290 11.06 0.81 14.55
CA THR A 290 10.56 1.00 13.20
C THR A 290 11.72 1.32 12.26
N GLY A 291 11.48 1.54 10.99
CA GLY A 291 12.51 1.96 10.05
C GLY A 291 11.99 2.02 8.63
N GLU A 292 12.77 2.65 7.79
CA GLU A 292 12.55 2.78 6.35
C GLU A 292 13.88 2.98 5.63
N GLY A 293 13.90 2.82 4.30
CA GLY A 293 15.13 2.97 3.52
C GLY A 293 15.75 4.36 3.60
N ARG A 294 14.93 5.41 3.71
CA ARG A 294 15.38 6.80 3.86
C ARG A 294 14.31 7.61 4.55
N ILE A 295 14.68 8.31 5.62
CA ILE A 295 13.81 9.29 6.27
C ILE A 295 14.06 10.69 5.69
N ASP A 296 12.97 11.34 5.24
CA ASP A 296 13.01 12.66 4.61
C ASP A 296 11.70 13.44 4.86
N CYS A 297 11.55 14.61 4.23
CA CYS A 297 10.34 15.42 4.36
C CYS A 297 9.05 14.74 3.86
N GLN A 298 9.13 13.69 3.02
CA GLN A 298 7.97 12.90 2.63
C GLN A 298 7.57 11.92 3.72
N SER A 299 8.54 11.38 4.46
CA SER A 299 8.29 10.53 5.64
C SER A 299 7.46 11.27 6.68
N LEU A 300 7.68 12.59 6.84
CA LEU A 300 6.96 13.47 7.78
C LEU A 300 5.46 13.65 7.45
N ARG A 301 5.02 13.25 6.26
CA ARG A 301 3.61 13.31 5.86
C ARG A 301 2.75 12.14 6.40
N GLY A 302 3.20 11.47 7.46
CA GLY A 302 2.45 10.39 8.11
C GLY A 302 2.72 9.00 7.54
N LYS A 303 3.87 8.78 6.88
CA LYS A 303 4.31 7.44 6.47
C LYS A 303 4.69 6.58 7.68
N VAL A 304 5.25 5.41 7.45
CA VAL A 304 5.42 4.33 8.45
C VAL A 304 6.02 4.82 9.77
N VAL A 305 7.18 5.46 9.75
CA VAL A 305 7.89 5.90 10.96
C VAL A 305 7.04 6.91 11.76
N ILE A 306 6.47 7.88 11.09
CA ILE A 306 5.69 8.96 11.72
C ILE A 306 4.32 8.48 12.18
N GLY A 307 3.62 7.66 11.37
CA GLY A 307 2.34 7.09 11.76
C GLY A 307 2.46 6.27 13.06
N ILE A 308 3.51 5.44 13.18
CA ILE A 308 3.81 4.69 14.39
C ILE A 308 4.12 5.64 15.55
N ALA A 309 4.95 6.67 15.34
CA ALA A 309 5.32 7.62 16.38
C ALA A 309 4.11 8.40 16.90
N HIS A 310 3.21 8.84 16.03
CA HIS A 310 1.96 9.52 16.41
C HIS A 310 1.07 8.63 17.29
N ARG A 311 0.88 7.36 16.93
CA ARG A 311 0.06 6.43 17.72
C ARG A 311 0.71 6.10 19.07
N ALA A 312 2.04 5.97 19.13
CA ALA A 312 2.76 5.68 20.35
C ALA A 312 2.89 6.90 21.31
N ARG A 313 2.76 8.13 20.80
CA ARG A 313 3.05 9.38 21.52
C ARG A 313 2.32 9.51 22.87
N GLN A 314 1.06 9.10 22.93
CA GLN A 314 0.26 9.21 24.16
C GLN A 314 0.71 8.22 25.25
N THR A 315 1.37 7.14 24.88
CA THR A 315 1.80 6.08 25.81
C THR A 315 3.18 6.33 26.40
N ARG A 316 3.94 7.30 25.90
CA ARG A 316 5.34 7.60 26.26
C ARG A 316 6.30 6.45 25.99
N ILE A 317 5.92 5.48 25.17
CA ILE A 317 6.81 4.39 24.75
C ILE A 317 7.78 4.91 23.72
N PRO A 318 9.10 4.70 23.90
CA PRO A 318 10.10 5.16 22.94
C PRO A 318 9.90 4.54 21.57
N VAL A 319 9.97 5.35 20.51
CA VAL A 319 9.98 4.93 19.11
C VAL A 319 11.36 5.19 18.53
N VAL A 320 12.06 4.14 18.13
CA VAL A 320 13.40 4.21 17.53
C VAL A 320 13.30 3.87 16.05
N ALA A 321 13.65 4.81 15.19
CA ALA A 321 13.70 4.64 13.74
C ALA A 321 15.11 4.18 13.31
N VAL A 322 15.20 2.96 12.77
CA VAL A 322 16.43 2.44 12.16
C VAL A 322 16.30 2.63 10.65
N VAL A 323 17.12 3.47 10.06
CA VAL A 323 16.94 3.95 8.68
C VAL A 323 18.18 3.76 7.83
N GLY A 324 18.02 3.52 6.53
CA GLY A 324 19.14 3.38 5.60
C GLY A 324 19.87 4.70 5.40
N ASP A 325 19.15 5.82 5.26
CA ASP A 325 19.69 7.15 5.03
C ASP A 325 18.88 8.20 5.77
N VAL A 326 19.49 9.32 6.10
CA VAL A 326 18.89 10.46 6.80
C VAL A 326 19.04 11.70 5.93
N ALA A 327 17.94 12.21 5.41
CA ALA A 327 17.93 13.43 4.60
C ALA A 327 17.87 14.71 5.48
N PRO A 328 18.26 15.85 4.94
CA PRO A 328 18.00 17.14 5.59
C PRO A 328 16.52 17.32 5.93
N GLY A 329 16.22 17.86 7.11
CA GLY A 329 14.84 18.01 7.62
C GLY A 329 14.29 16.79 8.33
N ALA A 330 15.00 15.65 8.38
CA ALA A 330 14.60 14.48 9.11
C ALA A 330 14.52 14.68 10.63
N GLU A 331 15.21 15.70 11.16
CA GLU A 331 15.17 16.10 12.57
C GLU A 331 13.77 16.52 13.04
N ASP A 332 12.90 16.96 12.15
CA ASP A 332 11.52 17.29 12.48
C ASP A 332 10.73 16.04 12.98
N ALA A 333 11.18 14.82 12.64
CA ALA A 333 10.58 13.58 13.15
C ALA A 333 10.62 13.49 14.70
N TYR A 334 11.57 14.14 15.36
CA TYR A 334 11.61 14.19 16.83
C TYR A 334 10.41 14.95 17.41
N GLN A 335 9.94 15.98 16.72
CA GLN A 335 8.75 16.73 17.12
C GLN A 335 7.47 15.91 16.89
N GLU A 336 7.52 14.97 15.96
CA GLU A 336 6.42 14.06 15.65
C GLU A 336 6.37 12.81 16.59
N GLY A 337 7.34 12.69 17.52
CA GLY A 337 7.31 11.64 18.55
C GLY A 337 8.36 10.54 18.38
N VAL A 338 9.20 10.62 17.35
CA VAL A 338 10.36 9.72 17.23
C VAL A 338 11.36 10.05 18.34
N THR A 339 11.82 9.02 19.07
CA THR A 339 12.75 9.19 20.19
C THR A 339 14.20 9.25 19.72
N ALA A 340 14.55 8.43 18.73
CA ALA A 340 15.90 8.37 18.16
C ALA A 340 15.85 7.91 16.71
N ILE A 341 16.77 8.42 15.90
CA ILE A 341 17.03 7.98 14.53
C ILE A 341 18.42 7.35 14.51
N VAL A 342 18.51 6.11 14.06
CA VAL A 342 19.74 5.31 13.93
C VAL A 342 19.96 5.04 12.45
N SER A 343 20.97 5.64 11.86
CA SER A 343 21.35 5.37 10.46
C SER A 343 22.15 4.07 10.36
N THR A 344 21.79 3.23 9.39
CA THR A 344 22.57 2.05 9.04
C THR A 344 23.72 2.38 8.09
N ASN A 345 23.74 3.58 7.51
CA ASN A 345 24.82 4.01 6.62
C ASN A 345 26.09 4.33 7.42
N ARG A 346 26.94 3.34 7.57
CA ARG A 346 28.16 3.43 8.40
C ARG A 346 29.37 4.03 7.67
N ARG A 347 29.28 4.22 6.35
CA ARG A 347 30.34 4.73 5.50
C ARG A 347 29.79 5.72 4.49
N ALA A 348 30.49 6.82 4.28
CA ALA A 348 30.18 7.79 3.25
C ALA A 348 30.60 7.24 1.87
N VAL A 349 29.75 6.43 1.27
CA VAL A 349 29.98 5.80 -0.06
C VAL A 349 28.76 6.04 -0.96
N PRO A 350 28.94 6.02 -2.30
CA PRO A 350 27.82 6.13 -3.23
C PRO A 350 26.79 4.99 -3.02
N TRP A 351 25.54 5.26 -3.36
CA TRP A 351 24.42 4.31 -3.23
C TRP A 351 24.72 2.92 -3.83
N GLU A 352 25.33 2.87 -5.01
CA GLU A 352 25.68 1.62 -5.70
C GLU A 352 26.60 0.70 -4.88
N VAL A 353 27.39 1.28 -3.99
CA VAL A 353 28.27 0.56 -3.06
C VAL A 353 27.52 0.25 -1.75
N ALA A 354 26.82 1.26 -1.18
CA ALA A 354 26.10 1.13 0.07
C ALA A 354 25.04 0.01 0.02
N ARG A 355 24.28 -0.10 -1.08
CA ARG A 355 23.25 -1.12 -1.23
C ARG A 355 23.76 -2.57 -1.15
N GLN A 356 25.04 -2.81 -1.51
CA GLN A 356 25.64 -4.14 -1.47
C GLN A 356 25.93 -4.61 -0.03
N SER A 357 26.15 -3.68 0.89
CA SER A 357 26.41 -3.96 2.31
C SER A 357 25.20 -3.68 3.23
N ALA A 358 24.06 -3.23 2.68
CA ALA A 358 22.93 -2.76 3.45
C ALA A 358 22.47 -3.74 4.56
N ARG A 359 22.46 -5.05 4.28
CA ARG A 359 22.14 -6.08 5.27
C ARG A 359 23.16 -6.13 6.41
N ALA A 360 24.45 -6.13 6.09
CA ALA A 360 25.51 -6.17 7.08
C ALA A 360 25.57 -4.90 7.93
N ASP A 361 25.34 -3.75 7.28
CA ASP A 361 25.31 -2.44 7.93
C ASP A 361 24.10 -2.32 8.87
N LEU A 362 22.92 -2.83 8.49
CA LEU A 362 21.77 -2.96 9.37
C LEU A 362 22.09 -3.82 10.60
N CYS A 363 22.63 -5.01 10.40
CA CYS A 363 23.02 -5.90 11.51
C CYS A 363 23.98 -5.20 12.46
N ALA A 364 25.00 -4.51 11.95
CA ALA A 364 25.98 -3.82 12.77
C ALA A 364 25.37 -2.63 13.55
N ALA A 365 24.44 -1.88 12.93
CA ALA A 365 23.74 -0.80 13.63
C ALA A 365 22.84 -1.33 14.76
N LEU A 366 22.16 -2.46 14.54
CA LEU A 366 21.35 -3.13 15.55
C LEU A 366 22.21 -3.66 16.72
N GLU A 367 23.38 -4.23 16.42
CA GLU A 367 24.34 -4.68 17.44
C GLU A 367 24.76 -3.51 18.35
N ASP A 368 25.11 -2.34 17.77
CA ASP A 368 25.50 -1.18 18.55
C ASP A 368 24.31 -0.64 19.39
N LEU A 369 23.12 -0.60 18.83
CA LEU A 369 21.89 -0.17 19.51
C LEU A 369 21.61 -1.04 20.75
N PHE A 370 21.65 -2.36 20.60
CA PHE A 370 21.34 -3.26 21.73
C PHE A 370 22.46 -3.37 22.74
N ARG A 371 23.72 -3.19 22.36
CA ARG A 371 24.85 -3.02 23.29
C ARG A 371 24.65 -1.79 24.15
N LEU A 372 24.28 -0.67 23.56
CA LEU A 372 23.99 0.58 24.28
C LEU A 372 22.83 0.39 25.26
N TYR A 373 21.72 -0.23 24.81
CA TYR A 373 20.60 -0.55 25.66
C TYR A 373 21.00 -1.39 26.89
N ASN A 374 21.78 -2.45 26.68
CA ASN A 374 22.24 -3.30 27.78
C ASN A 374 23.18 -2.57 28.76
N ALA A 375 24.04 -1.67 28.28
CA ALA A 375 24.90 -0.87 29.12
C ALA A 375 24.07 0.02 30.08
N PHE A 376 23.04 0.67 29.59
CA PHE A 376 22.13 1.48 30.42
C PHE A 376 21.26 0.64 31.36
N ARG A 377 20.84 -0.56 30.95
CA ARG A 377 20.06 -1.46 31.80
C ARG A 377 20.90 -2.00 32.95
N SER A 378 22.17 -2.30 32.75
CA SER A 378 23.09 -2.84 33.76
C SER A 378 23.56 -1.78 34.76
N ALA A 379 23.40 -0.50 34.47
CA ALA A 379 23.76 0.63 35.32
C ALA A 379 22.64 1.04 36.30
N ARG A 380 21.46 0.46 36.17
CA ARG A 380 20.30 0.62 37.10
C ARG A 380 20.22 -0.55 38.07
#